data_b7a719bbfc05c0edae99b99406d55a8f
#
_entry.id   b7a719bbfc05c0edae99b99406d55a8f
#
_cell.length_a   1.000
_cell.length_b   1.000
_cell.length_c   1.000
_cell.angle_alpha   90.00
_cell.angle_beta   90.00
_cell.angle_gamma   90.00
#
_symmetry.space_group_name_H-M   'P 1'
#
loop_
_entity.id
_entity.type
_entity.pdbx_description
1 polymer ?
#
loop_
_entity_poly.entity_id
_entity_poly.type
_entity_poly.pdbx_seq_one_letter_code
_entity_poly.pdbx_strand_id
1 'polypeptide(L)'
;MDSDWDRFISRCQDALGDLVEGQPEPFKALWSHADDVVIMGAFGGHERGWEQVSARLDWAAAGIKATSRAADNVVTVVGDDLAYTVDLEHMTRTTGDQPTPRTLRCTQAYRRENGQWKVILRHADELPRKDEQQK
;
A
#
# COMPACT_ATOMS: atom_id res chain seq x y z
N MET A 1 -2.09 23.98 -9.06
CA MET A 1 -0.94 23.94 -8.14
C MET A 1 -1.08 22.76 -7.21
N ASP A 2 -0.05 21.95 -7.11
CA ASP A 2 -0.11 20.75 -6.29
C ASP A 2 -0.07 21.08 -4.80
N SER A 3 -0.97 20.47 -4.06
CA SER A 3 -0.96 20.57 -2.61
C SER A 3 0.09 19.64 -2.00
N ASP A 4 0.35 19.79 -0.70
CA ASP A 4 1.20 18.84 0.03
C ASP A 4 0.67 17.42 -0.09
N TRP A 5 -0.65 17.28 -0.03
CA TRP A 5 -1.31 15.98 -0.17
C TRP A 5 -1.03 15.37 -1.54
N ASP A 6 -1.22 16.15 -2.61
CA ASP A 6 -1.02 15.64 -3.96
C ASP A 6 0.43 15.16 -4.18
N ARG A 7 1.40 15.92 -3.68
CA ARG A 7 2.81 15.53 -3.77
C ARG A 7 3.09 14.27 -2.96
N PHE A 8 2.52 14.17 -1.75
CA PHE A 8 2.70 13.00 -0.90
C PHE A 8 2.10 11.74 -1.55
N ILE A 9 0.88 11.83 -2.06
CA ILE A 9 0.21 10.68 -2.69
C ILE A 9 0.97 10.22 -3.95
N SER A 10 1.49 11.15 -4.72
CA SER A 10 2.31 10.81 -5.88
C SER A 10 3.55 10.02 -5.46
N ARG A 11 4.22 10.47 -4.38
CA ARG A 11 5.37 9.72 -3.85
C ARG A 11 4.99 8.35 -3.34
N CYS A 12 3.80 8.23 -2.73
CA CYS A 12 3.31 6.92 -2.27
C CYS A 12 3.14 5.96 -3.45
N GLN A 13 2.55 6.42 -4.54
CA GLN A 13 2.35 5.56 -5.70
C GLN A 13 3.69 5.12 -6.30
N ASP A 14 4.64 6.05 -6.43
CA ASP A 14 5.97 5.70 -6.93
C ASP A 14 6.67 4.70 -6.01
N ALA A 15 6.57 4.92 -4.69
CA ALA A 15 7.22 4.06 -3.71
C ALA A 15 6.60 2.66 -3.66
N LEU A 16 5.28 2.54 -3.87
CA LEU A 16 4.64 1.25 -3.97
C LEU A 16 5.08 0.50 -5.22
N GLY A 17 5.31 1.21 -6.32
CA GLY A 17 5.90 0.61 -7.51
C GLY A 17 7.29 0.05 -7.22
N ASP A 18 8.11 0.79 -6.47
CA ASP A 18 9.43 0.31 -6.08
C ASP A 18 9.34 -0.92 -5.17
N LEU A 19 8.38 -0.90 -4.23
CA LEU A 19 8.19 -2.00 -3.29
C LEU A 19 7.92 -3.33 -4.02
N VAL A 20 7.01 -3.32 -4.99
CA VAL A 20 6.64 -4.55 -5.68
C VAL A 20 7.76 -5.05 -6.60
N GLU A 21 8.72 -4.19 -6.92
CA GLU A 21 9.91 -4.57 -7.69
C GLU A 21 11.09 -4.93 -6.78
N GLY A 22 10.88 -4.98 -5.47
CA GLY A 22 11.88 -5.46 -4.53
C GLY A 22 12.62 -4.39 -3.75
N GLN A 23 12.17 -3.13 -3.80
CA GLN A 23 12.83 -2.01 -3.12
C GLN A 23 11.90 -1.41 -2.07
N PRO A 24 12.03 -1.81 -0.79
CA PRO A 24 11.08 -1.37 0.25
C PRO A 24 11.38 0.00 0.83
N GLU A 25 12.62 0.49 0.74
CA GLU A 25 13.03 1.67 1.49
C GLU A 25 12.25 2.94 1.15
N PRO A 26 11.95 3.24 -0.13
CA PRO A 26 11.16 4.45 -0.43
C PRO A 26 9.79 4.45 0.25
N PHE A 27 9.10 3.31 0.26
CA PHE A 27 7.78 3.25 0.90
C PHE A 27 7.88 3.28 2.42
N LYS A 28 8.88 2.59 2.99
CA LYS A 28 9.11 2.63 4.44
C LYS A 28 9.33 4.06 4.92
N ALA A 29 10.02 4.88 4.13
CA ALA A 29 10.29 6.27 4.48
C ALA A 29 9.03 7.13 4.58
N LEU A 30 7.93 6.72 3.94
CA LEU A 30 6.68 7.47 3.94
C LEU A 30 5.75 7.09 5.11
N TRP A 31 6.10 6.06 5.86
CA TRP A 31 5.31 5.62 7.01
C TRP A 31 5.64 6.42 8.26
N SER A 32 4.64 6.56 9.12
CA SER A 32 4.87 6.94 10.51
C SER A 32 5.63 5.80 11.21
N HIS A 33 6.59 6.15 12.06
CA HIS A 33 7.34 5.15 12.82
C HIS A 33 6.81 5.01 14.26
N ALA A 34 5.53 5.28 14.45
CA ALA A 34 4.87 5.22 15.75
C ALA A 34 4.46 3.79 16.12
N ASP A 35 3.98 3.62 17.35
CA ASP A 35 3.58 2.31 17.86
C ASP A 35 2.21 1.86 17.38
N ASP A 36 1.42 2.75 16.79
CA ASP A 36 0.05 2.48 16.43
C ASP A 36 -0.16 2.27 14.92
N VAL A 37 0.92 2.20 14.14
CA VAL A 37 0.79 1.87 12.72
C VAL A 37 0.46 0.40 12.54
N VAL A 38 -0.30 0.07 11.48
CA VAL A 38 -0.76 -1.30 11.25
C VAL A 38 -0.66 -1.62 9.76
N ILE A 39 -0.24 -2.85 9.45
CA ILE A 39 -0.35 -3.38 8.10
C ILE A 39 -1.03 -4.74 8.14
N MET A 40 -1.99 -4.94 7.22
CA MET A 40 -2.64 -6.22 6.97
C MET A 40 -2.49 -6.49 5.49
N GLY A 41 -1.54 -7.34 5.16
CA GLY A 41 -1.19 -7.57 3.77
C GLY A 41 -2.00 -8.67 3.12
N ALA A 42 -1.92 -8.75 1.80
CA ALA A 42 -2.69 -9.68 0.99
C ALA A 42 -2.31 -11.14 1.23
N PHE A 43 -1.15 -11.38 1.84
CA PHE A 43 -0.69 -12.73 2.15
C PHE A 43 -1.06 -13.18 3.55
N GLY A 44 -1.91 -12.42 4.24
CA GLY A 44 -2.40 -12.75 5.56
C GLY A 44 -1.65 -12.05 6.68
N GLY A 45 -2.05 -12.35 7.91
CA GLY A 45 -1.41 -11.77 9.08
C GLY A 45 -1.80 -10.33 9.34
N HIS A 46 -1.30 -9.84 10.46
CA HIS A 46 -1.41 -8.42 10.81
C HIS A 46 -0.22 -8.07 11.69
N GLU A 47 0.33 -6.90 11.46
CA GLU A 47 1.47 -6.40 12.20
C GLU A 47 1.13 -5.03 12.77
N ARG A 48 1.53 -4.76 14.00
CA ARG A 48 1.32 -3.48 14.66
C ARG A 48 2.63 -2.92 15.17
N GLY A 49 2.78 -1.60 15.01
CA GLY A 49 3.98 -0.87 15.43
C GLY A 49 5.05 -0.90 14.36
N TRP A 50 5.90 0.13 14.37
CA TRP A 50 6.85 0.32 13.28
C TRP A 50 7.82 -0.84 13.10
N GLU A 51 8.30 -1.43 14.22
CA GLU A 51 9.25 -2.53 14.10
C GLU A 51 8.66 -3.70 13.32
N GLN A 52 7.43 -4.09 13.65
CA GLN A 52 6.76 -5.19 12.96
C GLN A 52 6.37 -4.82 11.53
N VAL A 53 5.86 -3.59 11.33
CA VAL A 53 5.45 -3.13 10.00
C VAL A 53 6.67 -3.06 9.08
N SER A 54 7.78 -2.51 9.57
CA SER A 54 9.01 -2.42 8.79
C SER A 54 9.50 -3.79 8.33
N ALA A 55 9.52 -4.77 9.23
CA ALA A 55 9.92 -6.14 8.89
C ALA A 55 8.97 -6.76 7.86
N ARG A 56 7.68 -6.49 7.98
CA ARG A 56 6.70 -7.01 7.03
C ARG A 56 6.88 -6.40 5.64
N LEU A 57 7.19 -5.12 5.56
CA LEU A 57 7.46 -4.47 4.28
C LEU A 57 8.70 -5.03 3.61
N ASP A 58 9.75 -5.32 4.38
CA ASP A 58 10.95 -5.98 3.85
C ASP A 58 10.61 -7.37 3.31
N TRP A 59 9.81 -8.12 4.07
CA TRP A 59 9.38 -9.44 3.66
C TRP A 59 8.56 -9.40 2.36
N ALA A 60 7.63 -8.44 2.27
CA ALA A 60 6.80 -8.30 1.09
C ALA A 60 7.64 -7.94 -0.14
N ALA A 61 8.58 -7.02 0.01
CA ALA A 61 9.44 -6.61 -1.09
C ALA A 61 10.29 -7.77 -1.60
N ALA A 62 10.73 -8.64 -0.71
CA ALA A 62 11.55 -9.80 -1.09
C ALA A 62 10.73 -10.86 -1.85
N GLY A 63 9.41 -10.94 -1.60
CA GLY A 63 8.59 -12.02 -2.11
C GLY A 63 7.61 -11.69 -3.22
N ILE A 64 7.18 -10.44 -3.34
CA ILE A 64 6.11 -10.10 -4.30
C ILE A 64 6.58 -10.22 -5.75
N LYS A 65 7.65 -9.56 -6.12
CA LYS A 65 8.22 -9.58 -7.47
C LYS A 65 7.16 -9.36 -8.54
N ALA A 66 6.75 -8.10 -8.68
CA ALA A 66 5.74 -7.72 -9.65
C ALA A 66 6.21 -6.50 -10.44
N THR A 67 5.58 -6.26 -11.57
CA THR A 67 5.85 -5.13 -12.45
C THR A 67 4.55 -4.47 -12.86
N SER A 68 4.67 -3.32 -13.53
CA SER A 68 3.53 -2.64 -14.14
C SER A 68 2.43 -2.29 -13.14
N ARG A 69 2.84 -1.86 -11.95
CA ARG A 69 1.86 -1.48 -10.94
C ARG A 69 1.17 -0.17 -11.32
N ALA A 70 -0.16 -0.19 -11.24
CA ALA A 70 -0.99 0.99 -11.42
C ALA A 70 -2.13 0.93 -10.40
N ALA A 71 -2.69 2.08 -10.07
CA ALA A 71 -3.80 2.14 -9.12
C ALA A 71 -4.96 2.91 -9.72
N ASP A 72 -6.16 2.38 -9.49
CA ASP A 72 -7.41 3.11 -9.76
C ASP A 72 -7.95 3.58 -8.42
N ASN A 73 -8.02 4.89 -8.24
CA ASN A 73 -8.53 5.45 -7.00
C ASN A 73 -10.05 5.41 -7.00
N VAL A 74 -10.62 4.78 -5.97
CA VAL A 74 -12.07 4.71 -5.79
C VAL A 74 -12.56 5.91 -4.99
N VAL A 75 -11.87 6.23 -3.87
CA VAL A 75 -12.24 7.32 -2.98
C VAL A 75 -10.99 7.90 -2.35
N THR A 76 -10.96 9.21 -2.20
CA THR A 76 -9.97 9.93 -1.41
C THR A 76 -10.69 10.92 -0.51
N VAL A 77 -10.44 10.83 0.80
CA VAL A 77 -10.97 11.79 1.78
C VAL A 77 -9.79 12.38 2.54
N VAL A 78 -9.68 13.69 2.54
CA VAL A 78 -8.57 14.38 3.18
C VAL A 78 -9.12 15.35 4.22
N GLY A 79 -8.82 15.10 5.49
CA GLY A 79 -9.13 16.02 6.58
C GLY A 79 -7.90 16.86 6.94
N ASP A 80 -8.00 17.59 8.05
CA ASP A 80 -6.90 18.44 8.49
C ASP A 80 -5.67 17.63 8.92
N ASP A 81 -5.91 16.54 9.67
CA ASP A 81 -4.84 15.72 10.24
C ASP A 81 -4.93 14.26 9.87
N LEU A 82 -6.05 13.81 9.32
CA LEU A 82 -6.28 12.42 8.93
C LEU A 82 -6.85 12.38 7.52
N ALA A 83 -6.47 11.34 6.80
CA ALA A 83 -6.97 11.10 5.45
C ALA A 83 -7.06 9.60 5.20
N TYR A 84 -7.82 9.21 4.19
CA TYR A 84 -7.77 7.83 3.73
C TYR A 84 -7.99 7.76 2.23
N THR A 85 -7.49 6.69 1.64
CA THR A 85 -7.73 6.35 0.24
C THR A 85 -8.22 4.92 0.14
N VAL A 86 -9.06 4.69 -0.86
CA VAL A 86 -9.48 3.34 -1.25
C VAL A 86 -9.13 3.18 -2.72
N ASP A 87 -8.31 2.20 -3.02
CA ASP A 87 -7.80 1.99 -4.37
C ASP A 87 -7.97 0.54 -4.80
N LEU A 88 -8.03 0.34 -6.11
CA LEU A 88 -7.75 -0.96 -6.71
C LEU A 88 -6.34 -0.89 -7.27
N GLU A 89 -5.48 -1.81 -6.86
CA GLU A 89 -4.09 -1.85 -7.31
C GLU A 89 -3.91 -3.02 -8.27
N HIS A 90 -3.41 -2.71 -9.45
CA HIS A 90 -3.20 -3.70 -10.50
C HIS A 90 -1.71 -3.89 -10.72
N MET A 91 -1.29 -5.14 -10.84
CA MET A 91 0.11 -5.45 -11.09
C MET A 91 0.21 -6.80 -11.79
N THR A 92 1.38 -7.06 -12.36
CA THR A 92 1.68 -8.35 -12.98
C THR A 92 2.74 -9.03 -12.14
N ARG A 93 2.41 -10.16 -11.50
CA ARG A 93 3.38 -10.96 -10.76
C ARG A 93 4.25 -11.71 -11.75
N THR A 94 5.54 -11.73 -11.44
CA THR A 94 6.54 -12.38 -12.30
C THR A 94 7.16 -13.61 -11.66
N THR A 95 6.67 -14.04 -10.50
CA THR A 95 7.08 -15.32 -9.89
C THR A 95 6.26 -16.43 -10.51
N GLY A 96 6.90 -17.57 -10.76
CA GLY A 96 6.25 -18.71 -11.39
C GLY A 96 6.52 -18.77 -12.89
N ASP A 97 5.85 -19.68 -13.57
CA ASP A 97 6.15 -20.00 -14.97
C ASP A 97 5.67 -18.92 -15.94
N GLN A 98 4.62 -18.20 -15.57
CA GLN A 98 4.04 -17.19 -16.45
C GLN A 98 3.67 -15.94 -15.68
N PRO A 99 3.78 -14.76 -16.31
CA PRO A 99 3.29 -13.53 -15.70
C PRO A 99 1.80 -13.66 -15.39
N THR A 100 1.40 -13.24 -14.20
CA THR A 100 0.01 -13.37 -13.74
C THR A 100 -0.50 -12.02 -13.29
N PRO A 101 -1.62 -11.53 -13.88
CA PRO A 101 -2.22 -10.29 -13.40
C PRO A 101 -2.85 -10.49 -12.03
N ARG A 102 -2.72 -9.47 -11.18
CA ARG A 102 -3.30 -9.46 -9.83
C ARG A 102 -3.94 -8.11 -9.59
N THR A 103 -5.07 -8.13 -8.89
CA THR A 103 -5.73 -6.92 -8.44
C THR A 103 -5.94 -7.02 -6.94
N LEU A 104 -5.52 -5.97 -6.23
CA LEU A 104 -5.72 -5.87 -4.78
C LEU A 104 -6.74 -4.79 -4.49
N ARG A 105 -7.57 -5.04 -3.46
CA ARG A 105 -8.37 -4.00 -2.83
C ARG A 105 -7.52 -3.42 -1.71
N CYS A 106 -7.35 -2.11 -1.70
CA CYS A 106 -6.45 -1.50 -0.74
C CYS A 106 -7.09 -0.27 -0.09
N THR A 107 -7.05 -0.25 1.25
CA THR A 107 -7.38 0.92 2.03
C THR A 107 -6.13 1.38 2.74
N GLN A 108 -5.79 2.65 2.61
CA GLN A 108 -4.70 3.24 3.37
C GLN A 108 -5.21 4.45 4.13
N ALA A 109 -4.70 4.62 5.34
CA ALA A 109 -4.97 5.79 6.15
C ALA A 109 -3.66 6.53 6.39
N TYR A 110 -3.79 7.83 6.59
CA TYR A 110 -2.64 8.73 6.68
C TYR A 110 -2.88 9.70 7.81
N ARG A 111 -1.80 10.13 8.44
CA ARG A 111 -1.85 11.08 9.54
C ARG A 111 -0.81 12.17 9.30
N ARG A 112 -1.16 13.41 9.65
CA ARG A 112 -0.19 14.49 9.59
C ARG A 112 0.61 14.50 10.90
N GLU A 113 1.92 14.40 10.78
CA GLU A 113 2.85 14.43 11.91
C GLU A 113 3.90 15.50 11.63
N ASN A 114 4.03 16.46 12.53
CA ASN A 114 5.00 17.55 12.38
C ASN A 114 4.88 18.25 11.02
N GLY A 115 3.63 18.45 10.58
CA GLY A 115 3.35 19.12 9.30
C GLY A 115 3.53 18.24 8.06
N GLN A 116 3.82 16.96 8.24
CA GLN A 116 4.03 16.05 7.11
C GLN A 116 3.05 14.89 7.15
N TRP A 117 2.54 14.52 5.98
CA TRP A 117 1.69 13.33 5.87
C TRP A 117 2.54 12.07 6.01
N LYS A 118 1.99 11.07 6.71
CA LYS A 118 2.63 9.76 6.89
C LYS A 118 1.56 8.68 6.76
N VAL A 119 1.96 7.53 6.21
CA VAL A 119 1.09 6.35 6.17
C VAL A 119 1.01 5.76 7.58
N ILE A 120 -0.20 5.45 8.05
CA ILE A 120 -0.39 4.82 9.36
C ILE A 120 -1.11 3.48 9.28
N LEU A 121 -1.74 3.18 8.16
CA LEU A 121 -2.48 1.93 7.96
C LEU A 121 -2.42 1.55 6.50
N ARG A 122 -2.17 0.27 6.25
CA ARG A 122 -2.40 -0.31 4.93
C ARG A 122 -3.10 -1.65 5.13
N HIS A 123 -4.25 -1.82 4.52
CA HIS A 123 -4.98 -3.07 4.51
C HIS A 123 -5.29 -3.40 3.04
N ALA A 124 -4.74 -4.50 2.58
CA ALA A 124 -4.91 -4.92 1.19
C ALA A 124 -5.21 -6.41 1.13
N ASP A 125 -6.10 -6.79 0.21
CA ASP A 125 -6.37 -8.19 -0.08
C ASP A 125 -6.62 -8.36 -1.57
N GLU A 126 -6.64 -9.60 -2.04
CA GLU A 126 -6.94 -9.88 -3.44
C GLU A 126 -8.42 -9.66 -3.70
N LEU A 127 -8.72 -9.06 -4.84
CA LEU A 127 -10.09 -8.86 -5.27
C LEU A 127 -10.64 -10.19 -5.80
N PRO A 128 -11.60 -10.82 -5.09
CA PRO A 128 -12.25 -12.03 -5.62
C PRO A 128 -13.25 -11.66 -6.70
N ARG A 129 -13.55 -12.61 -7.56
CA ARG A 129 -14.58 -12.41 -8.57
C ARG A 129 -15.95 -12.43 -7.90
N LYS A 130 -16.75 -11.42 -8.20
CA LYS A 130 -18.02 -11.23 -7.50
C LYS A 130 -19.00 -12.40 -7.73
N ASP A 131 -19.04 -12.93 -8.93
CA ASP A 131 -19.93 -14.03 -9.25
C ASP A 131 -19.59 -15.32 -8.53
N GLU A 132 -18.33 -15.51 -8.12
CA GLU A 132 -17.92 -16.67 -7.33
C GLU A 132 -18.51 -16.63 -5.93
N GLN A 133 -18.78 -15.45 -5.40
CA GLN A 133 -19.32 -15.27 -4.06
C GLN A 133 -20.82 -15.50 -3.98
N GLN A 134 -21.50 -15.60 -5.11
CA GLN A 134 -22.94 -15.72 -5.17
C GLN A 134 -23.39 -17.18 -5.33
N LYS A 135 -22.46 -18.08 -5.37
CA LYS A 135 -22.76 -19.52 -5.51
C LYS A 135 -23.06 -20.21 -4.20
#